data_d250b59560696146761a3c5a74f662c6
#
_entry.id   d250b59560696146761a3c5a74f662c6
#
_cell.length_a   1.000
_cell.length_b   1.000
_cell.length_c   1.000
_cell.angle_alpha   90.00
_cell.angle_beta   90.00
_cell.angle_gamma   90.00
#
_symmetry.space_group_name_H-M   'P 1'
#
loop_
_entity.id
_entity.type
_entity.pdbx_description
1 polymer ?
#
loop_
_entity_poly.entity_id
_entity_poly.type
_entity_poly.pdbx_seq_one_letter_code
_entity_poly.pdbx_strand_id
1 'polypeptide(L)'
;MNDYKKHIAIIGAGIGGLALGCFLKKHKIDCVIFERSSSMKHLGAGISISPNGLNILKKLDLIDQIKKISGNPKRAYFYNELKEITSLPVDIVTTSRESLYKVLLNSYLSKQGEILFNHELNDIDLHNKKINFTNGFTSHVNHIVASDGLNSKCRKIAFKDDDKPFYSGYSVWRSILSMDQKNIEFYPVSYTHLRAHETELH
;
A
#
# COMPACT_ATOMS: atom_id res chain seq x y z
N MET A 1 4.54 0.97 30.14
CA MET A 1 4.43 1.83 28.94
C MET A 1 5.70 1.63 28.13
N ASN A 2 5.61 1.13 26.90
CA ASN A 2 6.82 0.91 26.08
C ASN A 2 7.43 2.29 25.75
N ASP A 3 8.73 2.40 25.91
CA ASP A 3 9.47 3.61 25.56
C ASP A 3 9.94 3.51 24.10
N TYR A 4 9.39 4.34 23.21
CA TYR A 4 9.72 4.34 21.78
C TYR A 4 10.82 5.36 21.40
N LYS A 5 11.51 5.97 22.37
CA LYS A 5 12.54 7.01 22.11
C LYS A 5 13.64 6.57 21.14
N LYS A 6 13.94 5.27 21.09
CA LYS A 6 14.95 4.71 20.18
C LYS A 6 14.36 4.18 18.88
N HIS A 7 13.04 4.12 18.74
CA HIS A 7 12.36 3.53 17.61
C HIS A 7 12.17 4.52 16.46
N ILE A 8 12.11 3.99 15.26
CA ILE A 8 11.54 4.69 14.10
C ILE A 8 10.04 4.48 14.15
N ALA A 9 9.27 5.57 14.26
CA ALA A 9 7.83 5.55 14.18
C ALA A 9 7.38 5.58 12.73
N ILE A 10 6.60 4.60 12.29
CA ILE A 10 5.97 4.55 10.98
C ILE A 10 4.50 4.89 11.17
N ILE A 11 4.02 5.95 10.53
CA ILE A 11 2.62 6.36 10.60
C ILE A 11 1.86 5.75 9.43
N GLY A 12 1.03 4.76 9.73
CA GLY A 12 0.21 4.00 8.78
C GLY A 12 0.71 2.58 8.51
N ALA A 13 -0.17 1.60 8.72
CA ALA A 13 0.07 0.18 8.48
C ALA A 13 -0.38 -0.27 7.08
N GLY A 14 -0.33 0.60 6.08
CA GLY A 14 -0.55 0.23 4.68
C GLY A 14 0.60 -0.61 4.11
N ILE A 15 0.50 -0.98 2.81
CA ILE A 15 1.54 -1.76 2.11
C ILE A 15 2.91 -1.10 2.26
N GLY A 16 2.99 0.24 2.10
CA GLY A 16 4.25 0.98 2.24
C GLY A 16 4.83 0.92 3.64
N GLY A 17 4.01 1.17 4.67
CA GLY A 17 4.44 1.12 6.07
C GLY A 17 4.89 -0.27 6.50
N LEU A 18 4.15 -1.31 6.12
CA LEU A 18 4.52 -2.70 6.40
C LEU A 18 5.80 -3.11 5.67
N ALA A 19 5.97 -2.74 4.39
CA ALA A 19 7.18 -3.04 3.64
C ALA A 19 8.41 -2.39 4.28
N LEU A 20 8.30 -1.12 4.70
CA LEU A 20 9.35 -0.43 5.43
C LEU A 20 9.63 -1.12 6.78
N GLY A 21 8.57 -1.44 7.54
CA GLY A 21 8.71 -2.15 8.82
C GLY A 21 9.44 -3.49 8.66
N CYS A 22 9.08 -4.29 7.65
CA CYS A 22 9.78 -5.53 7.32
C CYS A 22 11.26 -5.28 7.02
N PHE A 23 11.56 -4.21 6.28
CA PHE A 23 12.94 -3.87 5.91
C PHE A 23 13.76 -3.46 7.14
N LEU A 24 13.23 -2.60 7.99
CA LEU A 24 13.88 -2.17 9.22
C LEU A 24 14.13 -3.36 10.16
N LYS A 25 13.13 -4.21 10.38
CA LYS A 25 13.29 -5.41 11.22
C LYS A 25 14.30 -6.41 10.64
N LYS A 26 14.36 -6.58 9.32
CA LYS A 26 15.38 -7.40 8.66
C LYS A 26 16.81 -6.90 9.00
N HIS A 27 16.97 -5.59 9.12
CA HIS A 27 18.24 -4.94 9.47
C HIS A 27 18.43 -4.69 10.97
N LYS A 28 17.58 -5.29 11.82
CA LYS A 28 17.64 -5.16 13.29
C LYS A 28 17.52 -3.70 13.77
N ILE A 29 16.76 -2.90 13.04
CA ILE A 29 16.46 -1.52 13.41
C ILE A 29 15.10 -1.48 14.11
N ASP A 30 15.07 -0.91 15.31
CA ASP A 30 13.86 -0.81 16.11
C ASP A 30 12.86 0.13 15.46
N CYS A 31 11.66 -0.38 15.23
CA CYS A 31 10.55 0.39 14.67
C CYS A 31 9.21 -0.06 15.24
N VAL A 32 8.26 0.85 15.24
CA VAL A 32 6.86 0.64 15.64
C VAL A 32 5.95 1.27 14.59
N ILE A 33 4.85 0.61 14.26
CA ILE A 33 3.85 1.13 13.34
C ILE A 33 2.64 1.62 14.13
N PHE A 34 2.20 2.84 13.88
CA PHE A 34 0.96 3.41 14.41
C PHE A 34 -0.10 3.42 13.32
N GLU A 35 -1.25 2.79 13.59
CA GLU A 35 -2.35 2.67 12.63
C GLU A 35 -3.64 3.25 13.22
N ARG A 36 -4.32 4.10 12.44
CA ARG A 36 -5.56 4.76 12.88
C ARG A 36 -6.75 3.81 12.99
N SER A 37 -6.79 2.77 12.17
CA SER A 37 -7.87 1.79 12.19
C SER A 37 -7.84 0.95 13.47
N SER A 38 -9.00 0.47 13.90
CA SER A 38 -9.11 -0.43 15.06
C SER A 38 -8.63 -1.85 14.75
N SER A 39 -8.60 -2.21 13.49
CA SER A 39 -8.14 -3.51 13.00
C SER A 39 -7.70 -3.38 11.55
N MET A 40 -7.10 -4.43 11.05
CA MET A 40 -6.69 -4.53 9.66
C MET A 40 -7.92 -4.68 8.75
N LYS A 41 -8.23 -3.63 7.99
CA LYS A 41 -9.33 -3.67 7.03
C LYS A 41 -8.83 -4.20 5.69
N HIS A 42 -9.40 -5.30 5.26
CA HIS A 42 -9.13 -5.92 3.95
C HIS A 42 -9.99 -5.24 2.89
N LEU A 43 -9.54 -4.11 2.38
CA LEU A 43 -10.23 -3.40 1.30
C LEU A 43 -9.27 -3.29 0.11
N GLY A 44 -9.72 -3.70 -1.04
CA GLY A 44 -9.01 -3.43 -2.27
C GLY A 44 -9.20 -4.48 -3.35
N ALA A 45 -9.04 -4.00 -4.56
CA ALA A 45 -9.03 -4.79 -5.78
C ALA A 45 -7.67 -5.48 -5.99
N GLY A 46 -7.50 -6.08 -7.16
CA GLY A 46 -6.22 -6.59 -7.61
C GLY A 46 -5.15 -5.50 -7.70
N ILE A 47 -3.91 -5.90 -7.59
CA ILE A 47 -2.73 -5.04 -7.73
C ILE A 47 -1.73 -5.72 -8.66
N SER A 48 -1.13 -4.95 -9.55
CA SER A 48 0.02 -5.37 -10.35
C SER A 48 1.29 -4.88 -9.68
N ILE A 49 2.21 -5.79 -9.43
CA ILE A 49 3.51 -5.49 -8.83
C ILE A 49 4.53 -5.41 -9.95
N SER A 50 5.05 -4.21 -10.17
CA SER A 50 6.08 -3.93 -11.18
C SER A 50 7.45 -4.49 -10.76
N PRO A 51 8.45 -4.53 -11.68
CA PRO A 51 9.80 -4.99 -11.36
C PRO A 51 10.42 -4.30 -10.15
N ASN A 52 10.16 -3.01 -9.95
CA ASN A 52 10.63 -2.27 -8.78
C ASN A 52 10.07 -2.86 -7.47
N GLY A 53 8.76 -3.12 -7.42
CA GLY A 53 8.12 -3.76 -6.28
C GLY A 53 8.59 -5.20 -6.06
N LEU A 54 8.78 -5.96 -7.15
CA LEU A 54 9.33 -7.32 -7.08
C LEU A 54 10.74 -7.34 -6.52
N ASN A 55 11.57 -6.35 -6.87
CA ASN A 55 12.91 -6.21 -6.31
C ASN A 55 12.89 -5.94 -4.80
N ILE A 56 11.95 -5.13 -4.31
CA ILE A 56 11.76 -4.93 -2.87
C ILE A 56 11.34 -6.25 -2.19
N LEU A 57 10.39 -6.97 -2.75
CA LEU A 57 9.96 -8.28 -2.21
C LEU A 57 11.10 -9.30 -2.22
N LYS A 58 11.96 -9.28 -3.25
CA LYS A 58 13.18 -10.11 -3.28
C LYS A 58 14.14 -9.75 -2.15
N LYS A 59 14.39 -8.46 -1.92
CA LYS A 59 15.22 -7.99 -0.80
C LYS A 59 14.65 -8.33 0.57
N LEU A 60 13.34 -8.51 0.68
CA LEU A 60 12.63 -8.93 1.89
C LEU A 60 12.54 -10.46 2.06
N ASP A 61 13.02 -11.25 1.09
CA ASP A 61 12.88 -12.72 1.00
C ASP A 61 11.41 -13.19 0.90
N LEU A 62 10.54 -12.36 0.29
CA LEU A 62 9.10 -12.61 0.15
C LEU A 62 8.67 -12.92 -1.28
N ILE A 63 9.59 -12.88 -2.25
CA ILE A 63 9.27 -12.99 -3.68
C ILE A 63 8.63 -14.35 -4.02
N ASP A 64 9.15 -15.45 -3.47
CA ASP A 64 8.65 -16.79 -3.77
C ASP A 64 7.27 -17.01 -3.14
N GLN A 65 7.05 -16.46 -1.93
CA GLN A 65 5.77 -16.52 -1.26
C GLN A 65 4.69 -15.77 -2.06
N ILE A 66 5.00 -14.59 -2.58
CA ILE A 66 4.07 -13.83 -3.43
C ILE A 66 3.82 -14.56 -4.74
N LYS A 67 4.84 -15.04 -5.43
CA LYS A 67 4.68 -15.73 -6.72
C LYS A 67 3.81 -16.99 -6.63
N LYS A 68 3.83 -17.71 -5.52
CA LYS A 68 3.00 -18.90 -5.29
C LYS A 68 1.49 -18.62 -5.25
N ILE A 69 1.10 -17.41 -4.86
CA ILE A 69 -0.31 -17.00 -4.67
C ILE A 69 -0.76 -15.96 -5.69
N SER A 70 -0.03 -15.80 -6.77
CA SER A 70 -0.20 -14.68 -7.72
C SER A 70 -0.19 -15.17 -9.16
N GLY A 71 -0.83 -14.42 -10.03
CA GLY A 71 -0.71 -14.57 -11.47
C GLY A 71 0.61 -13.99 -11.99
N ASN A 72 1.18 -14.62 -13.01
CA ASN A 72 2.42 -14.21 -13.66
C ASN A 72 2.17 -13.99 -15.17
N PRO A 73 1.42 -12.94 -15.56
CA PRO A 73 1.13 -12.66 -16.95
C PRO A 73 2.44 -12.38 -17.72
N LYS A 74 2.50 -12.84 -18.97
CA LYS A 74 3.66 -12.63 -19.84
C LYS A 74 3.47 -11.47 -20.80
N ARG A 75 2.22 -11.12 -21.07
CA ARG A 75 1.85 -10.03 -21.97
C ARG A 75 0.69 -9.23 -21.40
N ALA A 76 0.67 -7.95 -21.67
CA ALA A 76 -0.49 -7.07 -21.51
C ALA A 76 -1.08 -6.81 -22.90
N TYR A 77 -2.39 -6.95 -23.02
CA TYR A 77 -3.13 -6.71 -24.25
C TYR A 77 -3.99 -5.45 -24.09
N PHE A 78 -3.98 -4.61 -25.11
CA PHE A 78 -4.72 -3.37 -25.13
C PHE A 78 -5.79 -3.44 -26.22
N TYR A 79 -7.01 -3.10 -25.86
CA TYR A 79 -8.16 -3.17 -26.74
C TYR A 79 -8.82 -1.80 -26.86
N ASN A 80 -9.38 -1.53 -28.03
CA ASN A 80 -10.37 -0.47 -28.25
C ASN A 80 -11.66 -1.16 -28.71
N GLU A 81 -12.75 -0.95 -27.98
CA GLU A 81 -13.99 -1.69 -28.12
C GLU A 81 -13.74 -3.20 -28.03
N LEU A 82 -13.76 -3.94 -29.10
CA LEU A 82 -13.46 -5.38 -29.09
C LEU A 82 -12.21 -5.75 -29.92
N LYS A 83 -11.52 -4.74 -30.46
CA LYS A 83 -10.37 -4.95 -31.33
C LYS A 83 -9.07 -4.76 -30.55
N GLU A 84 -8.16 -5.75 -30.63
CA GLU A 84 -6.82 -5.60 -30.11
C GLU A 84 -6.08 -4.49 -30.87
N ILE A 85 -5.55 -3.52 -30.13
CA ILE A 85 -4.73 -2.44 -30.66
C ILE A 85 -3.27 -2.90 -30.68
N THR A 86 -2.81 -3.44 -29.54
CA THR A 86 -1.43 -3.87 -29.36
C THR A 86 -1.30 -4.79 -28.17
N SER A 87 -0.17 -5.49 -28.09
CA SER A 87 0.22 -6.23 -26.91
C SER A 87 1.70 -6.06 -26.63
N LEU A 88 2.06 -5.97 -25.35
CA LEU A 88 3.42 -5.77 -24.88
C LEU A 88 3.85 -6.88 -23.92
N PRO A 89 5.10 -7.35 -24.00
CA PRO A 89 5.63 -8.23 -22.97
C PRO A 89 5.69 -7.48 -21.64
N VAL A 90 5.38 -8.18 -20.55
CA VAL A 90 5.40 -7.59 -19.20
C VAL A 90 6.17 -8.51 -18.24
N ASP A 91 6.86 -7.88 -17.29
CA ASP A 91 7.48 -8.56 -16.16
C ASP A 91 6.80 -8.03 -14.88
N ILE A 92 5.60 -8.54 -14.64
CA ILE A 92 4.79 -8.16 -13.48
C ILE A 92 4.23 -9.40 -12.81
N VAL A 93 3.82 -9.22 -11.57
CA VAL A 93 3.03 -10.19 -10.81
C VAL A 93 1.70 -9.56 -10.46
N THR A 94 0.60 -10.27 -10.68
CA THR A 94 -0.75 -9.79 -10.33
C THR A 94 -1.29 -10.57 -9.14
N THR A 95 -1.74 -9.87 -8.11
CA THR A 95 -2.28 -10.50 -6.91
C THR A 95 -3.41 -9.66 -6.31
N SER A 96 -4.14 -10.17 -5.34
CA SER A 96 -5.03 -9.31 -4.58
C SER A 96 -4.22 -8.40 -3.64
N ARG A 97 -4.71 -7.19 -3.42
CA ARG A 97 -4.10 -6.28 -2.45
C ARG A 97 -4.07 -6.89 -1.05
N GLU A 98 -5.10 -7.65 -0.72
CA GLU A 98 -5.20 -8.38 0.55
C GLU A 98 -4.10 -9.43 0.70
N SER A 99 -3.83 -10.21 -0.34
CA SER A 99 -2.77 -11.24 -0.32
C SER A 99 -1.39 -10.62 -0.10
N LEU A 100 -1.05 -9.57 -0.84
CA LEU A 100 0.21 -8.85 -0.64
C LEU A 100 0.31 -8.28 0.78
N TYR A 101 -0.78 -7.69 1.25
CA TYR A 101 -0.86 -7.14 2.60
C TYR A 101 -0.62 -8.21 3.67
N LYS A 102 -1.30 -9.37 3.58
CA LYS A 102 -1.13 -10.49 4.52
C LYS A 102 0.31 -11.01 4.56
N VAL A 103 0.95 -11.12 3.40
CA VAL A 103 2.35 -11.57 3.32
C VAL A 103 3.27 -10.59 4.05
N LEU A 104 3.12 -9.29 3.82
CA LEU A 104 3.92 -8.26 4.50
C LEU A 104 3.64 -8.22 6.01
N LEU A 105 2.38 -8.27 6.39
CA LEU A 105 1.96 -8.28 7.80
C LEU A 105 2.58 -9.47 8.55
N ASN A 106 2.40 -10.68 8.03
CA ASN A 106 2.93 -11.89 8.64
C ASN A 106 4.46 -11.83 8.75
N SER A 107 5.14 -11.32 7.73
CA SER A 107 6.59 -11.12 7.75
C SER A 107 7.03 -10.10 8.80
N TYR A 108 6.27 -9.03 9.00
CA TYR A 108 6.57 -8.02 10.01
C TYR A 108 6.39 -8.57 11.43
N LEU A 109 5.24 -9.22 11.68
CA LEU A 109 4.92 -9.79 12.99
C LEU A 109 5.86 -10.96 13.38
N SER A 110 6.24 -11.81 12.41
CA SER A 110 7.19 -12.92 12.67
C SER A 110 8.59 -12.45 13.09
N LYS A 111 8.93 -11.19 12.78
CA LYS A 111 10.17 -10.53 13.21
C LYS A 111 9.96 -9.65 14.47
N GLN A 112 8.94 -9.97 15.27
CA GLN A 112 8.58 -9.20 16.46
C GLN A 112 8.29 -7.72 16.16
N GLY A 113 7.67 -7.46 15.02
CA GLY A 113 7.17 -6.13 14.68
C GLY A 113 5.93 -5.78 15.51
N GLU A 114 5.83 -4.53 15.97
CA GLU A 114 4.73 -4.04 16.78
C GLU A 114 3.86 -3.07 15.99
N ILE A 115 2.54 -3.27 16.04
CA ILE A 115 1.55 -2.37 15.44
C ILE A 115 0.60 -1.91 16.53
N LEU A 116 0.51 -0.61 16.72
CA LEU A 116 -0.45 0.02 17.63
C LEU A 116 -1.65 0.52 16.84
N PHE A 117 -2.77 -0.20 16.96
CA PHE A 117 -4.05 0.17 16.37
C PHE A 117 -4.75 1.28 17.17
N ASN A 118 -5.77 1.89 16.59
CA ASN A 118 -6.50 3.05 17.17
C ASN A 118 -5.59 4.24 17.50
N HIS A 119 -4.50 4.40 16.75
CA HIS A 119 -3.57 5.50 16.89
C HIS A 119 -3.64 6.42 15.68
N GLU A 120 -4.71 7.20 15.59
CA GLU A 120 -4.84 8.25 14.58
C GLU A 120 -3.97 9.43 14.97
N LEU A 121 -3.06 9.81 14.05
CA LEU A 121 -2.17 10.94 14.27
C LEU A 121 -2.99 12.23 14.52
N ASN A 122 -2.70 12.92 15.61
CA ASN A 122 -3.24 14.26 15.88
C ASN A 122 -2.25 15.35 15.49
N ASP A 123 -1.03 15.28 16.01
CA ASP A 123 0.00 16.30 15.78
C ASP A 123 1.40 15.73 15.95
N ILE A 124 2.40 16.42 15.40
CA ILE A 124 3.83 16.09 15.51
C ILE A 124 4.60 17.33 15.95
N ASP A 125 5.24 17.26 17.08
CA ASP A 125 6.30 18.20 17.45
C ASP A 125 7.61 17.72 16.82
N LEU A 126 7.97 18.31 15.70
CA LEU A 126 9.19 17.93 14.96
C LEU A 126 10.47 18.26 15.72
N HIS A 127 10.47 19.31 16.53
CA HIS A 127 11.64 19.72 17.31
C HIS A 127 11.96 18.73 18.42
N ASN A 128 10.92 18.33 19.18
CA ASN A 128 11.06 17.41 20.30
C ASN A 128 10.88 15.94 19.90
N LYS A 129 10.63 15.68 18.61
CA LYS A 129 10.34 14.33 18.07
C LYS A 129 9.23 13.62 18.86
N LYS A 130 8.18 14.38 19.18
CA LYS A 130 7.03 13.89 19.95
C LYS A 130 5.81 13.76 19.03
N ILE A 131 5.15 12.62 19.11
CA ILE A 131 3.93 12.32 18.36
C ILE A 131 2.76 12.33 19.33
N ASN A 132 1.66 12.98 18.94
CA ASN A 132 0.42 13.03 19.68
C ASN A 132 -0.70 12.36 18.85
N PHE A 133 -1.48 11.50 19.47
CA PHE A 133 -2.59 10.79 18.84
C PHE A 133 -3.94 11.24 19.38
N THR A 134 -5.01 11.06 18.60
CA THR A 134 -6.37 11.49 18.96
C THR A 134 -6.92 10.75 20.19
N ASN A 135 -6.43 9.55 20.48
CA ASN A 135 -6.77 8.77 21.67
C ASN A 135 -6.08 9.24 22.96
N GLY A 136 -5.34 10.35 22.91
CA GLY A 136 -4.59 10.89 24.05
C GLY A 136 -3.21 10.25 24.27
N PHE A 137 -2.86 9.20 23.53
CA PHE A 137 -1.52 8.63 23.61
C PHE A 137 -0.48 9.60 23.03
N THR A 138 0.66 9.69 23.69
CA THR A 138 1.81 10.48 23.22
C THR A 138 3.09 9.68 23.36
N SER A 139 4.04 9.87 22.44
CA SER A 139 5.34 9.21 22.51
C SER A 139 6.46 10.08 21.93
N HIS A 140 7.63 9.99 22.54
CA HIS A 140 8.86 10.45 21.90
C HIS A 140 9.44 9.30 21.07
N VAL A 141 10.01 9.64 19.92
CA VAL A 141 10.58 8.66 18.99
C VAL A 141 11.90 9.16 18.41
N ASN A 142 12.68 8.29 17.82
CA ASN A 142 13.95 8.70 17.21
C ASN A 142 13.72 9.40 15.86
N HIS A 143 12.92 8.77 14.98
CA HIS A 143 12.57 9.28 13.66
C HIS A 143 11.10 9.01 13.38
N ILE A 144 10.50 9.79 12.48
CA ILE A 144 9.12 9.65 12.04
C ILE A 144 9.11 9.45 10.53
N VAL A 145 8.43 8.41 10.08
CA VAL A 145 8.23 8.13 8.65
C VAL A 145 6.74 8.15 8.33
N ALA A 146 6.37 9.02 7.41
CA ALA A 146 5.00 9.14 6.93
C ALA A 146 4.68 8.03 5.92
N SER A 147 3.70 7.20 6.22
CA SER A 147 3.12 6.16 5.35
C SER A 147 1.58 6.19 5.41
N ASP A 148 1.01 7.34 5.74
CA ASP A 148 -0.39 7.58 6.05
C ASP A 148 -1.26 7.89 4.80
N GLY A 149 -0.69 7.68 3.60
CA GLY A 149 -1.42 7.61 2.35
C GLY A 149 -1.79 8.94 1.71
N LEU A 150 -2.79 8.92 0.82
CA LEU A 150 -3.16 10.06 -0.01
C LEU A 150 -3.54 11.31 0.80
N ASN A 151 -4.29 11.12 1.88
CA ASN A 151 -4.73 12.21 2.77
C ASN A 151 -3.77 12.42 3.94
N SER A 152 -2.47 12.29 3.71
CA SER A 152 -1.43 12.33 4.73
C SER A 152 -1.53 13.55 5.64
N LYS A 153 -1.72 13.31 6.92
CA LYS A 153 -1.66 14.34 7.95
C LYS A 153 -0.22 14.72 8.27
N CYS A 154 0.70 13.75 8.20
CA CYS A 154 2.12 14.01 8.34
C CYS A 154 2.61 15.02 7.32
N ARG A 155 2.21 14.90 6.04
CA ARG A 155 2.57 15.85 4.98
C ARG A 155 2.08 17.24 5.29
N LYS A 156 0.81 17.38 5.69
CA LYS A 156 0.22 18.68 6.07
C LYS A 156 0.96 19.35 7.22
N ILE A 157 1.33 18.57 8.25
CA ILE A 157 2.07 19.10 9.40
C ILE A 157 3.49 19.54 8.99
N ALA A 158 4.19 18.70 8.21
CA ALA A 158 5.59 18.95 7.84
C ALA A 158 5.75 20.13 6.88
N PHE A 159 4.86 20.26 5.90
CA PHE A 159 4.98 21.28 4.85
C PHE A 159 4.06 22.49 5.07
N LYS A 160 3.18 22.45 6.06
CA LYS A 160 2.20 23.51 6.36
C LYS A 160 1.34 23.89 5.15
N ASP A 161 1.17 22.95 4.23
CA ASP A 161 0.47 23.14 3.00
C ASP A 161 -0.86 22.38 3.02
N ASP A 162 -1.92 23.03 2.52
CA ASP A 162 -3.23 22.40 2.33
C ASP A 162 -3.29 21.68 0.97
N ASP A 163 -2.28 20.85 0.73
CA ASP A 163 -2.15 20.02 -0.46
C ASP A 163 -3.31 19.01 -0.51
N LYS A 164 -4.36 19.42 -1.20
CA LYS A 164 -5.55 18.59 -1.43
C LYS A 164 -5.37 17.75 -2.69
N PRO A 165 -5.70 16.45 -2.64
CA PRO A 165 -5.76 15.66 -3.86
C PRO A 165 -6.71 16.32 -4.86
N PHE A 166 -6.26 16.49 -6.09
CA PHE A 166 -7.11 16.97 -7.18
C PHE A 166 -7.60 15.80 -8.03
N TYR A 167 -8.80 15.93 -8.56
CA TYR A 167 -9.36 14.95 -9.48
C TYR A 167 -8.72 15.09 -10.86
N SER A 168 -8.10 14.01 -11.36
CA SER A 168 -7.35 14.01 -12.61
C SER A 168 -8.23 13.96 -13.88
N GLY A 169 -9.56 13.84 -13.72
CA GLY A 169 -10.49 13.66 -14.83
C GLY A 169 -10.71 12.20 -15.24
N TYR A 170 -10.08 11.25 -14.54
CA TYR A 170 -10.19 9.82 -14.85
C TYR A 170 -10.72 9.02 -13.67
N SER A 171 -11.66 8.11 -13.96
CA SER A 171 -12.16 7.12 -13.00
C SER A 171 -11.83 5.71 -13.48
N VAL A 172 -11.47 4.83 -12.56
CA VAL A 172 -11.15 3.43 -12.88
C VAL A 172 -12.02 2.52 -12.01
N TRP A 173 -12.78 1.66 -12.65
CA TRP A 173 -13.54 0.60 -12.00
C TRP A 173 -12.67 -0.67 -11.92
N ARG A 174 -12.62 -1.29 -10.77
CA ARG A 174 -11.87 -2.54 -10.55
C ARG A 174 -12.72 -3.52 -9.78
N SER A 175 -12.67 -4.79 -10.19
CA SER A 175 -13.35 -5.89 -9.52
C SER A 175 -12.44 -7.11 -9.44
N ILE A 176 -12.72 -7.99 -8.48
CA ILE A 176 -12.15 -9.33 -8.41
C ILE A 176 -13.32 -10.30 -8.57
N LEU A 177 -13.24 -11.13 -9.58
CA LEU A 177 -14.23 -12.15 -9.88
C LEU A 177 -13.62 -13.53 -9.70
N SER A 178 -14.38 -14.46 -9.13
CA SER A 178 -14.04 -15.89 -9.17
C SER A 178 -14.41 -16.44 -10.53
N MET A 179 -13.44 -17.00 -11.24
CA MET A 179 -13.64 -17.60 -12.57
C MET A 179 -12.96 -18.97 -12.62
N ASP A 180 -13.53 -19.87 -13.42
CA ASP A 180 -12.87 -21.16 -13.73
C ASP A 180 -11.58 -20.90 -14.53
N GLN A 181 -10.45 -21.39 -14.00
CA GLN A 181 -9.12 -21.17 -14.57
C GLN A 181 -8.94 -21.70 -15.99
N LYS A 182 -9.84 -22.57 -16.48
CA LYS A 182 -9.70 -23.22 -17.78
C LYS A 182 -9.79 -22.32 -19.00
N ASN A 183 -10.25 -21.06 -18.84
CA ASN A 183 -10.56 -20.16 -19.95
C ASN A 183 -9.83 -18.82 -19.90
N ILE A 184 -8.81 -18.63 -19.07
CA ILE A 184 -8.09 -17.36 -19.00
C ILE A 184 -6.67 -17.53 -19.53
N GLU A 185 -6.49 -17.33 -20.83
CA GLU A 185 -5.15 -17.31 -21.43
C GLU A 185 -4.46 -15.94 -21.31
N PHE A 186 -5.21 -14.86 -20.98
CA PHE A 186 -4.69 -13.48 -20.92
C PHE A 186 -5.53 -12.56 -20.05
N TYR A 187 -4.93 -11.46 -19.57
CA TYR A 187 -5.62 -10.38 -18.90
C TYR A 187 -5.85 -9.23 -19.89
N PRO A 188 -7.06 -9.05 -20.42
CA PRO A 188 -7.35 -7.91 -21.26
C PRO A 188 -7.31 -6.62 -20.41
N VAL A 189 -6.54 -5.64 -20.86
CA VAL A 189 -6.62 -4.28 -20.34
C VAL A 189 -7.45 -3.49 -21.33
N SER A 190 -8.69 -3.16 -20.97
CA SER A 190 -9.54 -2.30 -21.78
C SER A 190 -9.38 -0.86 -21.28
N TYR A 191 -8.96 0.03 -22.19
CA TYR A 191 -9.02 1.47 -21.98
C TYR A 191 -10.28 1.99 -22.63
N THR A 192 -11.32 2.21 -21.85
CA THR A 192 -12.42 3.08 -22.27
C THR A 192 -12.04 4.49 -21.88
N HIS A 193 -11.93 5.39 -22.85
CA HIS A 193 -11.81 6.83 -22.61
C HIS A 193 -13.16 7.38 -22.15
N LEU A 194 -13.59 7.00 -20.97
CA LEU A 194 -14.71 7.65 -20.31
C LEU A 194 -14.17 8.96 -19.71
N ARG A 195 -14.33 10.06 -20.43
CA ARG A 195 -14.20 11.38 -19.84
C ARG A 195 -15.34 11.56 -18.84
N ALA A 196 -15.05 12.15 -17.69
CA ALA A 196 -16.03 12.40 -16.64
C ALA A 196 -17.25 13.24 -17.08
N HIS A 197 -17.17 13.87 -18.24
CA HIS A 197 -18.27 14.65 -18.84
C HIS A 197 -19.35 13.81 -19.52
N GLU A 198 -19.16 12.51 -19.69
CA GLU A 198 -20.14 11.63 -20.35
C GLU A 198 -21.00 10.85 -19.35
N THR A 199 -20.83 11.08 -18.07
CA THR A 199 -21.64 10.47 -17.00
C THR A 199 -22.63 11.43 -16.35
N GLU A 200 -23.17 12.39 -17.09
CA GLU A 200 -24.43 13.02 -16.69
C GLU A 200 -25.55 12.01 -16.95
N LEU A 201 -25.89 11.26 -15.93
CA LEU A 201 -27.10 10.47 -15.87
C LEU A 201 -28.27 11.45 -15.73
N HIS A 202 -29.09 11.52 -16.77
CA HIS A 202 -30.43 12.14 -16.75
C HIS A 202 -31.39 11.31 -15.90
#